data_cf0eaa3565430ed33094efa8d2442b57
#
_entry.id   cf0eaa3565430ed33094efa8d2442b57
#
_cell.length_a   1.000
_cell.length_b   1.000
_cell.length_c   1.000
_cell.angle_alpha   90.00
_cell.angle_beta   90.00
_cell.angle_gamma   90.00
#
_symmetry.space_group_name_H-M   'P 1'
#
loop_
_entity.id
_entity.type
_entity.pdbx_description
1 polymer ?
#
loop_
_entity_poly.entity_id
_entity_poly.type
_entity_poly.pdbx_seq_one_letter_code
_entity_poly.pdbx_strand_id
1 'polypeptide(L)'
;DTSDEWITTRTGIRTRHWCTEAESAATLAIAAAKQALQRSGLAPADIGCCVCATLSAPDATPSVACQVQAALGLPENRPALDINAACSGFLYGMGVARGLLATLGGQYALVIGCEALSRLMDPADRATCVLFGDGAGAAVFRLADTPFALTLGARGSDVLHAGGPSRAGSAPITMDGKAVFRFAVDALPKCLHTVLDETQRTLDEVDWVI
;
A
#
# COMPACT_ATOMS: atom_id res chain seq x y z
N ASP A 1 5.03 -29.09 8.99
CA ASP A 1 6.49 -28.93 8.98
C ASP A 1 6.91 -27.98 7.88
N THR A 2 7.54 -26.87 8.27
CA THR A 2 8.00 -25.80 7.38
C THR A 2 9.40 -25.45 7.84
N SER A 3 10.36 -25.34 6.91
CA SER A 3 11.74 -24.94 7.19
C SER A 3 12.04 -23.59 6.54
N ASP A 4 13.09 -22.92 7.00
CA ASP A 4 13.61 -21.70 6.36
C ASP A 4 13.96 -21.96 4.89
N GLU A 5 14.60 -23.07 4.59
CA GLU A 5 14.92 -23.49 3.23
C GLU A 5 13.66 -23.66 2.37
N TRP A 6 12.62 -24.31 2.90
CA TRP A 6 11.36 -24.51 2.19
C TRP A 6 10.67 -23.17 1.86
N ILE A 7 10.67 -22.23 2.81
CA ILE A 7 10.08 -20.91 2.63
C ILE A 7 10.90 -20.10 1.63
N THR A 8 12.20 -20.01 1.84
CA THR A 8 13.11 -19.18 1.04
C THR A 8 13.14 -19.62 -0.43
N THR A 9 13.17 -20.92 -0.72
CA THR A 9 13.19 -21.43 -2.10
C THR A 9 11.88 -21.14 -2.85
N ARG A 10 10.76 -20.99 -2.16
CA ARG A 10 9.44 -20.75 -2.78
C ARG A 10 9.02 -19.30 -2.82
N THR A 11 9.48 -18.51 -1.89
CA THR A 11 9.00 -17.12 -1.68
C THR A 11 10.11 -16.08 -1.76
N GLY A 12 11.37 -16.47 -1.61
CA GLY A 12 12.48 -15.55 -1.43
C GLY A 12 12.54 -14.88 -0.05
N ILE A 13 11.51 -15.09 0.79
CA ILE A 13 11.37 -14.41 2.08
C ILE A 13 12.20 -15.14 3.14
N ARG A 14 13.13 -14.41 3.77
CA ARG A 14 13.99 -14.93 4.85
C ARG A 14 13.51 -14.48 6.23
N THR A 15 12.99 -13.26 6.33
CA THR A 15 12.54 -12.66 7.61
C THR A 15 11.17 -12.02 7.43
N ARG A 16 10.40 -11.93 8.53
CA ARG A 16 9.13 -11.19 8.63
C ARG A 16 9.25 -10.31 9.85
N HIS A 17 8.95 -9.03 9.68
CA HIS A 17 8.92 -8.08 10.77
C HIS A 17 7.51 -7.99 11.32
N TRP A 18 7.36 -8.03 12.63
CA TRP A 18 6.09 -7.91 13.33
C TRP A 18 6.16 -6.73 14.28
N CYS A 19 5.12 -5.95 14.30
CA CYS A 19 4.96 -4.85 15.24
C CYS A 19 5.01 -5.36 16.69
N THR A 20 5.72 -4.64 17.51
CA THR A 20 5.65 -4.76 18.97
C THR A 20 4.29 -4.25 19.45
N GLU A 21 3.99 -4.39 20.75
CA GLU A 21 2.74 -3.86 21.33
C GLU A 21 2.63 -2.34 21.21
N ALA A 22 3.76 -1.63 21.20
CA ALA A 22 3.83 -0.17 21.08
C ALA A 22 3.74 0.33 19.62
N GLU A 23 3.81 -0.57 18.64
CA GLU A 23 3.80 -0.24 17.21
C GLU A 23 2.45 -0.59 16.57
N SER A 24 2.12 0.12 15.52
CA SER A 24 0.90 -0.09 14.71
C SER A 24 1.15 0.35 13.27
N ALA A 25 0.21 0.06 12.35
CA ALA A 25 0.27 0.59 10.99
C ALA A 25 0.45 2.11 10.98
N ALA A 26 -0.18 2.83 11.91
CA ALA A 26 -0.05 4.29 12.01
C ALA A 26 1.37 4.74 12.41
N THR A 27 2.00 4.10 13.41
CA THR A 27 3.36 4.46 13.81
C THR A 27 4.37 4.15 12.71
N LEU A 28 4.20 3.04 11.99
CA LEU A 28 5.03 2.70 10.83
C LEU A 28 4.82 3.70 9.68
N ALA A 29 3.57 4.08 9.40
CA ALA A 29 3.24 5.08 8.38
C ALA A 29 3.87 6.44 8.68
N ILE A 30 3.80 6.91 9.93
CA ILE A 30 4.43 8.17 10.37
C ILE A 30 5.95 8.12 10.16
N ALA A 31 6.59 7.01 10.51
CA ALA A 31 8.03 6.84 10.35
C ALA A 31 8.44 6.86 8.86
N ALA A 32 7.73 6.11 8.01
CA ALA A 32 7.97 6.07 6.57
C ALA A 32 7.72 7.43 5.91
N ALA A 33 6.61 8.09 6.24
CA ALA A 33 6.24 9.40 5.74
C ALA A 33 7.27 10.48 6.11
N LYS A 34 7.76 10.47 7.36
CA LYS A 34 8.83 11.36 7.81
C LYS A 34 10.11 11.20 7.00
N GLN A 35 10.51 9.96 6.73
CA GLN A 35 11.68 9.68 5.90
C GLN A 35 11.48 10.15 4.45
N ALA A 36 10.32 9.88 3.86
CA ALA A 36 10.01 10.31 2.49
C ALA A 36 10.04 11.83 2.36
N LEU A 37 9.41 12.55 3.31
CA LEU A 37 9.42 14.01 3.32
C LEU A 37 10.83 14.57 3.49
N GLN A 38 11.63 14.02 4.40
CA GLN A 38 13.02 14.43 4.60
C GLN A 38 13.86 14.22 3.33
N ARG A 39 13.72 13.07 2.67
CA ARG A 39 14.45 12.75 1.43
C ARG A 39 14.03 13.61 0.25
N SER A 40 12.79 14.08 0.21
CA SER A 40 12.30 14.97 -0.84
C SER A 40 12.88 16.39 -0.75
N GLY A 41 13.38 16.79 0.40
CA GLY A 41 13.84 18.16 0.67
C GLY A 41 12.72 19.20 0.76
N LEU A 42 11.44 18.76 0.75
CA LEU A 42 10.28 19.64 0.81
C LEU A 42 9.88 19.95 2.25
N ALA A 43 9.26 21.11 2.44
CA ALA A 43 8.62 21.45 3.71
C ALA A 43 7.23 20.78 3.82
N PRO A 44 6.72 20.53 5.04
CA PRO A 44 5.35 20.04 5.24
C PRO A 44 4.30 20.87 4.50
N ALA A 45 4.49 22.20 4.44
CA ALA A 45 3.58 23.14 3.77
C ALA A 45 3.45 22.93 2.25
N ASP A 46 4.41 22.25 1.62
CA ASP A 46 4.40 21.99 0.18
C ASP A 46 3.48 20.81 -0.20
N ILE A 47 3.07 19.99 0.78
CA ILE A 47 2.25 18.80 0.55
C ILE A 47 0.80 19.20 0.33
N GLY A 48 0.30 18.93 -0.87
CA GLY A 48 -1.05 19.23 -1.31
C GLY A 48 -2.11 18.18 -0.93
N CYS A 49 -1.69 16.94 -0.65
CA CYS A 49 -2.57 15.90 -0.08
C CYS A 49 -1.75 14.76 0.52
N CYS A 50 -2.35 14.02 1.46
CA CYS A 50 -1.80 12.81 2.05
C CYS A 50 -2.78 11.65 1.85
N VAL A 51 -2.34 10.58 1.19
CA VAL A 51 -3.15 9.38 0.96
C VAL A 51 -2.43 8.18 1.55
N CYS A 52 -3.08 7.45 2.43
CA CYS A 52 -2.56 6.23 3.04
C CYS A 52 -3.36 5.02 2.56
N ALA A 53 -2.69 4.05 1.97
CA ALA A 53 -3.27 2.77 1.61
C ALA A 53 -3.02 1.78 2.74
N THR A 54 -4.10 1.31 3.36
CA THR A 54 -4.06 0.33 4.45
C THR A 54 -5.38 -0.40 4.60
N LEU A 55 -5.32 -1.66 5.03
CA LEU A 55 -6.48 -2.45 5.47
C LEU A 55 -6.40 -2.79 6.97
N SER A 56 -5.30 -2.43 7.62
CA SER A 56 -4.98 -2.75 9.02
C SER A 56 -4.82 -1.50 9.91
N ALA A 57 -5.58 -0.43 9.59
CA ALA A 57 -5.63 0.76 10.43
C ALA A 57 -5.98 0.39 11.88
N PRO A 58 -5.27 0.91 12.90
CA PRO A 58 -5.54 0.59 14.30
C PRO A 58 -6.89 1.14 14.77
N ASP A 59 -7.31 2.27 14.20
CA ASP A 59 -8.52 2.99 14.56
C ASP A 59 -9.43 3.17 13.33
N ALA A 60 -10.74 3.18 13.56
CA ALA A 60 -11.70 3.56 12.53
C ALA A 60 -11.66 5.07 12.25
N THR A 61 -11.30 5.85 13.26
CA THR A 61 -11.07 7.30 13.21
C THR A 61 -10.22 7.73 14.42
N PRO A 62 -9.26 8.67 14.26
CA PRO A 62 -8.86 9.29 13.00
C PRO A 62 -8.19 8.31 12.04
N SER A 63 -8.27 8.59 10.72
CA SER A 63 -7.57 7.79 9.71
C SER A 63 -6.05 7.85 9.91
N VAL A 64 -5.32 6.86 9.41
CA VAL A 64 -3.84 6.85 9.47
C VAL A 64 -3.27 8.08 8.77
N ALA A 65 -3.82 8.48 7.62
CA ALA A 65 -3.39 9.69 6.93
C ALA A 65 -3.59 10.96 7.77
N CYS A 66 -4.67 11.06 8.56
CA CYS A 66 -4.86 12.19 9.49
C CYS A 66 -3.85 12.15 10.64
N GLN A 67 -3.51 10.96 11.14
CA GLN A 67 -2.46 10.83 12.17
C GLN A 67 -1.10 11.24 11.62
N VAL A 68 -0.76 10.87 10.38
CA VAL A 68 0.45 11.32 9.68
C VAL A 68 0.45 12.84 9.50
N GLN A 69 -0.69 13.41 9.05
CA GLN A 69 -0.85 14.86 8.88
C GLN A 69 -0.49 15.59 10.16
N ALA A 70 -1.10 15.21 11.29
CA ALA A 70 -0.84 15.83 12.59
C ALA A 70 0.63 15.66 13.03
N ALA A 71 1.19 14.44 12.89
CA ALA A 71 2.55 14.14 13.32
C ALA A 71 3.63 14.87 12.53
N LEU A 72 3.40 15.16 11.24
CA LEU A 72 4.34 15.84 10.35
C LEU A 72 4.05 17.35 10.22
N GLY A 73 2.95 17.85 10.77
CA GLY A 73 2.53 19.24 10.61
C GLY A 73 2.14 19.59 9.18
N LEU A 74 1.51 18.65 8.45
CA LEU A 74 1.00 18.93 7.11
C LEU A 74 -0.20 19.91 7.19
N PRO A 75 -0.47 20.70 6.14
CA PRO A 75 -1.53 21.71 6.17
C PRO A 75 -2.93 21.13 6.44
N GLU A 76 -3.66 21.70 7.39
CA GLU A 76 -5.02 21.25 7.75
C GLU A 76 -6.07 21.54 6.67
N ASN A 77 -5.81 22.46 5.76
CA ASN A 77 -6.66 22.79 4.62
C ASN A 77 -6.41 21.91 3.39
N ARG A 78 -5.66 20.81 3.56
CA ARG A 78 -5.38 19.82 2.52
C ARG A 78 -5.95 18.46 2.89
N PRO A 79 -6.45 17.66 1.92
CA PRO A 79 -7.04 16.36 2.21
C PRO A 79 -6.02 15.37 2.76
N ALA A 80 -6.44 14.64 3.79
CA ALA A 80 -5.76 13.47 4.32
C ALA A 80 -6.78 12.34 4.49
N LEU A 81 -6.57 11.20 3.83
CA LEU A 81 -7.52 10.09 3.83
C LEU A 81 -6.85 8.74 3.67
N ASP A 82 -7.49 7.71 4.21
CA ASP A 82 -7.11 6.33 3.97
C ASP A 82 -7.93 5.73 2.82
N ILE A 83 -7.32 4.81 2.10
CA ILE A 83 -7.97 3.98 1.11
C ILE A 83 -7.65 2.50 1.37
N ASN A 84 -8.60 1.63 1.03
CA ASN A 84 -8.39 0.19 1.06
C ASN A 84 -8.59 -0.38 -0.35
N ALA A 85 -7.51 -0.81 -0.95
CA ALA A 85 -7.48 -1.58 -2.20
C ALA A 85 -6.46 -2.73 -2.10
N ALA A 86 -6.30 -3.27 -0.89
CA ALA A 86 -5.40 -4.37 -0.57
C ALA A 86 -3.99 -4.17 -1.16
N CYS A 87 -3.42 -5.22 -1.79
CA CYS A 87 -2.06 -5.21 -2.34
C CYS A 87 -1.83 -4.11 -3.40
N SER A 88 -2.87 -3.66 -4.11
CA SER A 88 -2.78 -2.59 -5.11
C SER A 88 -2.98 -1.19 -4.50
N GLY A 89 -3.19 -1.09 -3.18
CA GLY A 89 -3.54 0.15 -2.50
C GLY A 89 -2.61 1.32 -2.80
N PHE A 90 -1.30 1.08 -2.85
CA PHE A 90 -0.34 2.14 -3.15
C PHE A 90 -0.54 2.73 -4.56
N LEU A 91 -0.81 1.90 -5.58
CA LEU A 91 -1.10 2.36 -6.95
C LEU A 91 -2.43 3.12 -7.02
N TYR A 92 -3.46 2.62 -6.33
CA TYR A 92 -4.73 3.37 -6.19
C TYR A 92 -4.49 4.72 -5.49
N GLY A 93 -3.65 4.74 -4.45
CA GLY A 93 -3.26 5.96 -3.73
C GLY A 93 -2.61 6.99 -4.64
N MET A 94 -1.74 6.57 -5.56
CA MET A 94 -1.14 7.45 -6.56
C MET A 94 -2.20 8.07 -7.47
N GLY A 95 -3.16 7.26 -7.97
CA GLY A 95 -4.26 7.73 -8.80
C GLY A 95 -5.16 8.73 -8.07
N VAL A 96 -5.55 8.43 -6.84
CA VAL A 96 -6.35 9.32 -5.97
C VAL A 96 -5.60 10.63 -5.73
N ALA A 97 -4.33 10.55 -5.33
CA ALA A 97 -3.49 11.73 -5.06
C ALA A 97 -3.35 12.63 -6.29
N ARG A 98 -3.11 12.03 -7.48
CA ARG A 98 -3.08 12.78 -8.75
C ARG A 98 -4.38 13.51 -9.02
N GLY A 99 -5.53 12.85 -8.84
CA GLY A 99 -6.85 13.45 -9.00
C GLY A 99 -7.11 14.61 -8.03
N LEU A 100 -6.73 14.44 -6.76
CA LEU A 100 -6.86 15.48 -5.74
C LEU A 100 -5.99 16.71 -6.07
N LEU A 101 -4.73 16.50 -6.44
CA LEU A 101 -3.85 17.62 -6.83
C LEU A 101 -4.38 18.37 -8.06
N ALA A 102 -4.86 17.64 -9.06
CA ALA A 102 -5.42 18.25 -10.27
C ALA A 102 -6.71 19.05 -10.00
N THR A 103 -7.51 18.61 -9.04
CA THR A 103 -8.83 19.22 -8.73
C THR A 103 -8.71 20.38 -7.72
N LEU A 104 -7.91 20.19 -6.67
CA LEU A 104 -7.85 21.13 -5.55
C LEU A 104 -6.65 22.08 -5.61
N GLY A 105 -5.78 21.88 -6.60
CA GLY A 105 -4.51 22.56 -6.69
C GLY A 105 -3.48 22.00 -5.72
N GLY A 106 -2.21 22.18 -6.07
CA GLY A 106 -1.06 21.67 -5.34
C GLY A 106 -0.13 20.93 -6.30
N GLN A 107 1.10 20.78 -5.89
CA GLN A 107 2.13 20.18 -6.75
C GLN A 107 2.61 18.83 -6.23
N TYR A 108 2.60 18.63 -4.90
CA TYR A 108 3.18 17.45 -4.29
C TYR A 108 2.16 16.69 -3.46
N ALA A 109 2.22 15.38 -3.53
CA ALA A 109 1.40 14.47 -2.74
C ALA A 109 2.30 13.51 -1.96
N LEU A 110 1.93 13.23 -0.71
CA LEU A 110 2.50 12.16 0.09
C LEU A 110 1.59 10.94 -0.03
N VAL A 111 2.12 9.85 -0.59
CA VAL A 111 1.41 8.57 -0.70
C VAL A 111 2.14 7.53 0.14
N ILE A 112 1.38 6.81 0.94
CA ILE A 112 1.87 5.84 1.92
C ILE A 112 1.17 4.52 1.68
N GLY A 113 1.91 3.42 1.76
CA GLY A 113 1.36 2.07 1.96
C GLY A 113 1.84 1.58 3.31
N CYS A 114 0.96 1.12 4.17
CA CYS A 114 1.33 0.58 5.47
C CYS A 114 0.39 -0.53 5.89
N GLU A 115 0.97 -1.55 6.52
CA GLU A 115 0.23 -2.68 7.05
C GLU A 115 0.82 -3.19 8.36
N ALA A 116 -0.04 -3.61 9.27
CA ALA A 116 0.27 -4.42 10.44
C ALA A 116 -0.49 -5.76 10.34
N LEU A 117 -0.15 -6.56 9.33
CA LEU A 117 -0.86 -7.80 9.00
C LEU A 117 -0.69 -8.87 10.07
N SER A 118 0.37 -8.79 10.89
CA SER A 118 0.54 -9.67 12.05
C SER A 118 -0.64 -9.63 13.02
N ARG A 119 -1.38 -8.50 13.05
CA ARG A 119 -2.59 -8.33 13.89
C ARG A 119 -3.83 -9.04 13.32
N LEU A 120 -3.78 -9.41 12.05
CA LEU A 120 -4.89 -10.04 11.31
C LEU A 120 -4.59 -11.49 10.94
N MET A 121 -3.42 -12.03 11.29
CA MET A 121 -3.02 -13.39 10.97
C MET A 121 -3.27 -14.36 12.13
N ASP A 122 -3.50 -15.62 11.76
CA ASP A 122 -3.29 -16.75 12.67
C ASP A 122 -1.83 -17.23 12.53
N PRO A 123 -1.01 -17.11 13.58
CA PRO A 123 0.38 -17.61 13.54
C PRO A 123 0.49 -19.13 13.31
N ALA A 124 -0.58 -19.88 13.55
CA ALA A 124 -0.62 -21.32 13.31
C ALA A 124 -0.99 -21.66 11.86
N ASP A 125 -1.54 -20.72 11.09
CA ASP A 125 -1.84 -20.93 9.67
C ASP A 125 -0.60 -20.70 8.81
N ARG A 126 0.10 -21.79 8.48
CA ARG A 126 1.29 -21.76 7.61
C ARG A 126 1.03 -21.28 6.18
N ALA A 127 -0.22 -21.24 5.71
CA ALA A 127 -0.54 -20.77 4.37
C ALA A 127 -0.40 -19.25 4.26
N THR A 128 -0.53 -18.55 5.36
CA THR A 128 -0.50 -17.09 5.43
C THR A 128 0.69 -16.55 6.25
N CYS A 129 0.99 -17.13 7.42
CA CYS A 129 2.01 -16.59 8.33
C CYS A 129 3.44 -16.60 7.75
N VAL A 130 3.73 -17.44 6.73
CA VAL A 130 5.03 -17.48 6.06
C VAL A 130 5.19 -16.37 5.01
N LEU A 131 4.10 -15.72 4.59
CA LEU A 131 4.06 -14.73 3.52
C LEU A 131 3.98 -13.30 4.00
N PHE A 132 3.20 -13.06 5.07
CA PHE A 132 2.85 -11.72 5.51
C PHE A 132 3.70 -11.26 6.68
N GLY A 133 3.87 -9.96 6.78
CA GLY A 133 4.53 -9.26 7.87
C GLY A 133 4.04 -7.82 7.93
N ASP A 134 4.68 -7.02 8.77
CA ASP A 134 4.32 -5.62 9.00
C ASP A 134 5.36 -4.70 8.37
N GLY A 135 4.91 -3.59 7.85
CA GLY A 135 5.79 -2.61 7.24
C GLY A 135 5.05 -1.39 6.70
N ALA A 136 5.83 -0.36 6.39
CA ALA A 136 5.34 0.81 5.69
C ALA A 136 6.38 1.34 4.71
N GLY A 137 5.90 1.87 3.59
CA GLY A 137 6.66 2.63 2.62
C GLY A 137 5.92 3.91 2.25
N ALA A 138 6.66 4.98 1.97
CA ALA A 138 6.07 6.23 1.54
C ALA A 138 6.89 6.89 0.44
N ALA A 139 6.21 7.63 -0.44
CA ALA A 139 6.86 8.44 -1.46
C ALA A 139 6.17 9.80 -1.60
N VAL A 140 6.96 10.80 -1.95
CA VAL A 140 6.45 12.10 -2.35
C VAL A 140 6.42 12.14 -3.88
N PHE A 141 5.23 12.36 -4.42
CA PHE A 141 5.00 12.48 -5.86
C PHE A 141 4.80 13.94 -6.25
N ARG A 142 5.31 14.30 -7.42
CA ARG A 142 5.06 15.60 -8.03
C ARG A 142 4.08 15.47 -9.19
N LEU A 143 3.01 16.27 -9.19
CA LEU A 143 2.19 16.44 -10.39
C LEU A 143 3.01 17.16 -11.46
N ALA A 144 3.21 16.52 -12.58
CA ALA A 144 3.99 17.05 -13.69
C ALA A 144 3.27 16.76 -15.02
N ASP A 145 3.58 17.56 -16.02
CA ASP A 145 3.14 17.34 -17.40
C ASP A 145 4.12 16.39 -18.11
N THR A 146 4.05 15.12 -17.69
CA THR A 146 4.84 14.01 -18.25
C THR A 146 3.91 12.86 -18.59
N PRO A 147 4.27 12.00 -19.55
CA PRO A 147 3.48 10.80 -19.84
C PRO A 147 3.20 10.02 -18.54
N PHE A 148 1.94 9.71 -18.34
CA PHE A 148 1.47 8.95 -17.19
C PHE A 148 0.29 8.08 -17.62
N ALA A 149 0.38 6.80 -17.39
CA ALA A 149 -0.73 5.87 -17.55
C ALA A 149 -0.96 5.11 -16.25
N LEU A 150 -2.21 4.80 -15.97
CA LEU A 150 -2.61 4.07 -14.77
C LEU A 150 -3.81 3.21 -15.10
N THR A 151 -3.64 1.90 -15.02
CA THR A 151 -4.76 0.96 -15.12
C THR A 151 -5.08 0.38 -13.76
N LEU A 152 -6.33 0.45 -13.37
CA LEU A 152 -6.84 -0.04 -12.09
C LEU A 152 -8.04 -0.93 -12.35
N GLY A 153 -8.19 -1.98 -11.55
CA GLY A 153 -9.31 -2.91 -11.64
C GLY A 153 -9.53 -3.63 -10.31
N ALA A 154 -10.70 -4.24 -10.18
CA ALA A 154 -11.05 -5.02 -9.00
C ALA A 154 -11.84 -6.27 -9.39
N ARG A 155 -11.59 -7.36 -8.66
CA ARG A 155 -12.38 -8.60 -8.75
C ARG A 155 -12.81 -9.01 -7.35
N GLY A 156 -14.10 -8.91 -7.05
CA GLY A 156 -14.67 -9.42 -5.80
C GLY A 156 -14.56 -10.94 -5.75
N SER A 157 -13.96 -11.47 -4.67
CA SER A 157 -13.79 -12.90 -4.45
C SER A 157 -13.43 -13.19 -3.00
N ASP A 158 -13.79 -14.38 -2.52
CA ASP A 158 -13.46 -14.87 -1.18
C ASP A 158 -12.15 -15.68 -1.11
N VAL A 159 -11.38 -15.73 -2.23
CA VAL A 159 -10.12 -16.49 -2.29
C VAL A 159 -9.00 -15.89 -1.43
N LEU A 160 -9.12 -14.63 -1.08
CA LEU A 160 -8.28 -13.92 -0.11
C LEU A 160 -9.20 -13.04 0.73
N HIS A 161 -9.29 -13.35 2.01
CA HIS A 161 -10.19 -12.68 2.93
C HIS A 161 -9.46 -12.26 4.20
N ALA A 162 -9.75 -11.05 4.69
CA ALA A 162 -9.35 -10.56 6.00
C ALA A 162 -10.57 -9.96 6.70
N GLY A 163 -10.81 -10.31 7.96
CA GLY A 163 -11.90 -9.76 8.74
C GLY A 163 -11.66 -8.29 9.10
N GLY A 164 -12.69 -7.46 8.94
CA GLY A 164 -12.66 -6.06 9.38
C GLY A 164 -13.05 -5.90 10.86
N PRO A 165 -12.76 -4.72 11.47
CA PRO A 165 -12.98 -4.47 12.90
C PRO A 165 -14.45 -4.52 13.33
N SER A 166 -15.38 -4.30 12.41
CA SER A 166 -16.84 -4.36 12.68
C SER A 166 -17.44 -5.76 12.61
N ARG A 167 -16.65 -6.76 12.19
CA ARG A 167 -17.14 -8.15 12.15
C ARG A 167 -17.09 -8.76 13.55
N ALA A 168 -18.18 -9.34 14.00
CA ALA A 168 -18.23 -10.07 15.26
C ALA A 168 -17.29 -11.28 15.20
N GLY A 169 -16.37 -11.35 16.14
CA GLY A 169 -15.33 -12.37 16.20
C GLY A 169 -14.10 -12.02 15.34
N SER A 170 -12.96 -12.54 15.76
CA SER A 170 -11.70 -12.44 15.00
C SER A 170 -11.83 -13.32 13.74
N ALA A 171 -11.67 -12.72 12.57
CA ALA A 171 -11.57 -13.46 11.32
C ALA A 171 -10.16 -13.22 10.74
N PRO A 172 -9.22 -14.13 11.00
CA PRO A 172 -7.87 -14.01 10.50
C PRO A 172 -7.84 -14.04 8.96
N ILE A 173 -6.73 -13.60 8.39
CA ILE A 173 -6.50 -13.68 6.95
C ILE A 173 -6.54 -15.16 6.53
N THR A 174 -7.34 -15.44 5.51
CA THR A 174 -7.40 -16.76 4.86
C THR A 174 -7.14 -16.60 3.37
N MET A 175 -6.46 -17.58 2.74
CA MET A 175 -6.06 -17.47 1.35
C MET A 175 -6.04 -18.82 0.63
N ASP A 176 -6.68 -18.89 -0.54
CA ASP A 176 -6.37 -19.90 -1.56
C ASP A 176 -5.19 -19.39 -2.41
N GLY A 177 -3.98 -19.75 -2.01
CA GLY A 177 -2.76 -19.29 -2.67
C GLY A 177 -2.67 -19.67 -4.16
N LYS A 178 -3.27 -20.81 -4.58
CA LYS A 178 -3.28 -21.23 -5.99
C LYS A 178 -4.20 -20.33 -6.83
N ALA A 179 -5.36 -19.97 -6.30
CA ALA A 179 -6.29 -19.10 -6.98
C ALA A 179 -5.73 -17.66 -7.08
N VAL A 180 -5.12 -17.15 -6.00
CA VAL A 180 -4.47 -15.84 -5.98
C VAL A 180 -3.31 -15.80 -6.98
N PHE A 181 -2.45 -16.83 -7.02
CA PHE A 181 -1.36 -16.91 -7.96
C PHE A 181 -1.84 -16.90 -9.42
N ARG A 182 -2.85 -17.72 -9.75
CA ARG A 182 -3.45 -17.73 -11.10
C ARG A 182 -4.00 -16.37 -11.50
N PHE A 183 -4.67 -15.70 -10.56
CA PHE A 183 -5.17 -14.34 -10.79
C PHE A 183 -4.02 -13.37 -11.11
N ALA A 184 -2.94 -13.37 -10.31
CA ALA A 184 -1.81 -12.47 -10.50
C ALA A 184 -1.12 -12.68 -11.85
N VAL A 185 -0.87 -13.93 -12.22
CA VAL A 185 -0.23 -14.29 -13.53
C VAL A 185 -1.10 -13.87 -14.73
N ASP A 186 -2.42 -13.85 -14.59
CA ASP A 186 -3.33 -13.39 -15.64
C ASP A 186 -3.47 -11.85 -15.67
N ALA A 187 -3.55 -11.21 -14.51
CA ALA A 187 -3.85 -9.77 -14.41
C ALA A 187 -2.63 -8.88 -14.67
N LEU A 188 -1.47 -9.22 -14.10
CA LEU A 188 -0.28 -8.35 -14.21
C LEU A 188 0.20 -8.12 -15.63
N PRO A 189 0.31 -9.14 -16.53
CA PRO A 189 0.68 -8.90 -17.92
C PRO A 189 -0.33 -8.01 -18.65
N LYS A 190 -1.62 -8.19 -18.39
CA LYS A 190 -2.67 -7.36 -19.02
C LYS A 190 -2.55 -5.90 -18.59
N CYS A 191 -2.33 -5.64 -17.30
CA CYS A 191 -2.09 -4.28 -16.80
C CYS A 191 -0.84 -3.66 -17.42
N LEU A 192 0.25 -4.43 -17.52
CA LEU A 192 1.49 -3.96 -18.15
C LEU A 192 1.27 -3.57 -19.61
N HIS A 193 0.63 -4.44 -20.41
CA HIS A 193 0.32 -4.13 -21.80
C HIS A 193 -0.56 -2.88 -21.91
N THR A 194 -1.59 -2.74 -21.07
CA THR A 194 -2.45 -1.56 -21.11
C THR A 194 -1.67 -0.26 -20.89
N VAL A 195 -0.79 -0.21 -19.88
CA VAL A 195 -0.01 1.02 -19.63
C VAL A 195 1.03 1.30 -20.72
N LEU A 196 1.62 0.27 -21.32
CA LEU A 196 2.53 0.42 -22.45
C LEU A 196 1.80 0.97 -23.67
N ASP A 197 0.62 0.42 -24.01
CA ASP A 197 -0.21 0.87 -25.13
C ASP A 197 -0.66 2.33 -24.92
N GLU A 198 -1.17 2.68 -23.73
CA GLU A 198 -1.60 4.05 -23.40
C GLU A 198 -0.47 5.08 -23.47
N THR A 199 0.76 4.68 -23.14
CA THR A 199 1.95 5.53 -23.20
C THR A 199 2.66 5.45 -24.54
N GLN A 200 2.22 4.60 -25.46
CA GLN A 200 2.85 4.33 -26.76
C GLN A 200 4.31 3.90 -26.59
N ARG A 201 4.59 3.05 -25.60
CA ARG A 201 5.91 2.52 -25.26
C ARG A 201 5.98 1.02 -25.50
N THR A 202 7.18 0.55 -25.77
CA THR A 202 7.51 -0.88 -25.81
C THR A 202 8.20 -1.30 -24.51
N LEU A 203 8.23 -2.59 -24.24
CA LEU A 203 8.90 -3.11 -23.04
C LEU A 203 10.41 -2.79 -23.04
N ASP A 204 11.04 -2.73 -24.22
CA ASP A 204 12.46 -2.42 -24.37
C ASP A 204 12.81 -0.96 -24.00
N GLU A 205 11.80 -0.09 -23.91
CA GLU A 205 11.95 1.31 -23.47
C GLU A 205 11.71 1.49 -21.96
N VAL A 206 11.46 0.39 -21.23
CA VAL A 206 11.23 0.43 -19.77
C VAL A 206 12.55 0.17 -19.05
N ASP A 207 13.05 1.16 -18.34
CA ASP A 207 14.27 1.03 -17.55
C ASP A 207 14.08 0.20 -16.28
N TRP A 208 12.89 0.26 -15.66
CA TRP A 208 12.60 -0.39 -14.39
C TRP A 208 11.17 -0.92 -14.33
N VAL A 209 11.04 -2.11 -13.78
CA VAL A 209 9.77 -2.70 -13.33
C VAL A 209 9.89 -2.91 -11.83
N ILE A 210 9.01 -2.29 -11.05
CA ILE A 210 9.06 -2.27 -9.57
C ILE A 210 7.81 -2.95 -8.99
#